data_57e3c2d6848b545b9a1e5ddf5206a04a
#
_entry.id   57e3c2d6848b545b9a1e5ddf5206a04a
#
_cell.length_a   1.000
_cell.length_b   1.000
_cell.length_c   1.000
_cell.angle_alpha   90.00
_cell.angle_beta   90.00
_cell.angle_gamma   90.00
#
_symmetry.space_group_name_H-M   'P 1'
#
loop_
_entity.id
_entity.type
_entity.pdbx_description
1 polymer ?
#
loop_
_entity_poly.entity_id
_entity_poly.type
_entity_poly.pdbx_seq_one_letter_code
_entity_poly.pdbx_strand_id
1 'polypeptide(L)'
;MKKVANKIAFIIFALLAVLFTIFAAMNYNSTKNTILDVSKNSKEAIARSLEVYVDEYLSSKVYAVEGLMRYIEENPHLMADREQLKDRLMTMATTLDIPEFYIGFADNGELYDAVAQAGRGPKFLKLTPEKDKFDSREKGWFKQSVSSGKLYFTPPYIAQSSGKTTMTIAKSFTIDGKAAGVVAADLYLDGVASSLAKSKESKTSVPLIIDLDTKLIVYHPDSKYILSSDPEIKKSVDFVINSYNKDGGKAFFNKIGDDERIFACQKYDKANWLVCSNNSVEDYDPILDSVLLNQSVSSLVFITIIVVILVFMVGYFLKPLGIISSALDAFFKYLNYETKEPLKANVATKDEFGVMAALINENISKVEASNTAENNFIKEANAFVDKIKAGDFMATLDAHTSNPALNQLKSTFAQLQAALKDAIAENSNEVIRLLESFKAQDFTKRLDDDGKMAAGINSLGEEITNMLNINLEQAKLLEEKAGILAESMKELTNGANVQASSLQESAAAVEQMSSSMNAISQKTGDVMRQSEEIKNIIVIIRDIADQ
;
A
#
# COMPACT_ATOMS: atom_id res chain seq x y z
N MET A 1 22.82 -41.22 -19.05
CA MET A 1 21.74 -40.25 -19.29
C MET A 1 21.13 -39.66 -18.02
N LYS A 2 20.67 -40.48 -17.06
CA LYS A 2 20.16 -39.92 -15.78
C LYS A 2 21.12 -38.94 -15.09
N LYS A 3 22.45 -39.21 -15.15
CA LYS A 3 23.45 -38.28 -14.57
C LYS A 3 23.53 -36.93 -15.28
N VAL A 4 23.30 -36.87 -16.59
CA VAL A 4 23.31 -35.59 -17.35
C VAL A 4 22.04 -34.83 -17.10
N ALA A 5 20.87 -35.47 -17.11
CA ALA A 5 19.60 -34.86 -16.79
C ALA A 5 19.61 -34.23 -15.38
N ASN A 6 20.12 -34.99 -14.39
CA ASN A 6 20.25 -34.48 -13.01
C ASN A 6 21.23 -33.32 -12.89
N LYS A 7 22.33 -33.30 -13.64
CA LYS A 7 23.27 -32.16 -13.65
C LYS A 7 22.63 -30.90 -14.25
N ILE A 8 21.92 -31.05 -15.37
CA ILE A 8 21.21 -29.92 -16.00
C ILE A 8 20.13 -29.40 -15.06
N ALA A 9 19.31 -30.31 -14.46
CA ALA A 9 18.29 -29.92 -13.51
C ALA A 9 18.87 -29.21 -12.29
N PHE A 10 20.02 -29.67 -11.77
CA PHE A 10 20.69 -29.04 -10.64
C PHE A 10 21.21 -27.62 -10.97
N ILE A 11 21.82 -27.45 -12.16
CA ILE A 11 22.31 -26.14 -12.60
C ILE A 11 21.15 -25.16 -12.75
N ILE A 12 20.06 -25.59 -13.38
CA ILE A 12 18.87 -24.75 -13.57
C ILE A 12 18.21 -24.43 -12.22
N PHE A 13 18.12 -25.44 -11.32
CA PHE A 13 17.63 -25.23 -9.97
C PHE A 13 18.47 -24.16 -9.23
N ALA A 14 19.80 -24.28 -9.25
CA ALA A 14 20.68 -23.32 -8.61
C ALA A 14 20.50 -21.90 -9.19
N LEU A 15 20.38 -21.79 -10.49
CA LEU A 15 20.20 -20.52 -11.20
C LEU A 15 18.83 -19.89 -10.89
N LEU A 16 17.78 -20.70 -10.87
CA LEU A 16 16.44 -20.25 -10.47
C LEU A 16 16.40 -19.84 -9.00
N ALA A 17 17.03 -20.62 -8.10
CA ALA A 17 17.10 -20.28 -6.69
C ALA A 17 17.76 -18.91 -6.46
N VAL A 18 18.87 -18.62 -7.16
CA VAL A 18 19.53 -17.31 -7.11
C VAL A 18 18.61 -16.20 -7.65
N LEU A 19 17.99 -16.41 -8.81
CA LEU A 19 17.07 -15.44 -9.42
C LEU A 19 15.87 -15.14 -8.51
N PHE A 20 15.25 -16.17 -7.95
CA PHE A 20 14.11 -15.98 -7.04
C PHE A 20 14.53 -15.32 -5.72
N THR A 21 15.74 -15.60 -5.22
CA THR A 21 16.27 -14.91 -4.03
C THR A 21 16.46 -13.42 -4.30
N ILE A 22 17.04 -13.06 -5.44
CA ILE A 22 17.21 -11.65 -5.85
C ILE A 22 15.84 -10.99 -6.01
N PHE A 23 14.91 -11.66 -6.69
CA PHE A 23 13.55 -11.14 -6.88
C PHE A 23 12.82 -10.96 -5.54
N ALA A 24 12.96 -11.92 -4.61
CA ALA A 24 12.38 -11.82 -3.27
C ALA A 24 12.95 -10.61 -2.50
N ALA A 25 14.27 -10.42 -2.54
CA ALA A 25 14.93 -9.30 -1.89
C ALA A 25 14.48 -7.94 -2.48
N MET A 26 14.38 -7.85 -3.81
CA MET A 26 13.91 -6.64 -4.48
C MET A 26 12.44 -6.34 -4.13
N ASN A 27 11.59 -7.36 -4.16
CA ASN A 27 10.17 -7.20 -3.85
C ASN A 27 9.95 -6.85 -2.38
N TYR A 28 10.70 -7.47 -1.47
CA TYR A 28 10.68 -7.13 -0.05
C TYR A 28 11.03 -5.66 0.17
N ASN A 29 12.15 -5.19 -0.40
CA ASN A 29 12.55 -3.79 -0.28
C ASN A 29 11.53 -2.83 -0.90
N SER A 30 10.99 -3.17 -2.05
CA SER A 30 9.93 -2.38 -2.70
C SER A 30 8.66 -2.32 -1.85
N THR A 31 8.23 -3.45 -1.31
CA THR A 31 7.05 -3.53 -0.43
C THR A 31 7.29 -2.76 0.87
N LYS A 32 8.47 -2.92 1.49
CA LYS A 32 8.84 -2.17 2.69
C LYS A 32 8.76 -0.67 2.45
N ASN A 33 9.38 -0.18 1.38
CA ASN A 33 9.35 1.24 1.05
C ASN A 33 7.92 1.74 0.79
N THR A 34 7.11 0.96 0.05
CA THR A 34 5.71 1.30 -0.21
C THR A 34 4.90 1.37 1.08
N ILE A 35 5.05 0.40 1.98
CA ILE A 35 4.38 0.39 3.29
C ILE A 35 4.79 1.62 4.10
N LEU A 36 6.08 1.93 4.16
CA LEU A 36 6.57 3.08 4.90
C LEU A 36 6.07 4.41 4.32
N ASP A 37 6.00 4.53 2.99
CA ASP A 37 5.46 5.74 2.35
C ASP A 37 3.95 5.89 2.55
N VAL A 38 3.19 4.80 2.46
CA VAL A 38 1.76 4.80 2.79
C VAL A 38 1.56 5.16 4.26
N SER A 39 2.40 4.61 5.14
CA SER A 39 2.34 4.90 6.58
C SER A 39 2.63 6.35 6.89
N LYS A 40 3.62 6.97 6.23
CA LYS A 40 3.90 8.41 6.36
C LYS A 40 2.68 9.24 5.99
N ASN A 41 2.09 8.96 4.81
CA ASN A 41 0.90 9.68 4.35
C ASN A 41 -0.29 9.50 5.30
N SER A 42 -0.48 8.28 5.82
CA SER A 42 -1.49 7.98 6.84
C SER A 42 -1.24 8.77 8.12
N LYS A 43 0.00 8.80 8.62
CA LYS A 43 0.38 9.58 9.80
C LYS A 43 0.13 11.07 9.64
N GLU A 44 0.44 11.63 8.47
CA GLU A 44 0.13 13.04 8.20
C GLU A 44 -1.37 13.31 8.23
N ALA A 45 -2.18 12.41 7.66
CA ALA A 45 -3.64 12.54 7.70
C ALA A 45 -4.17 12.46 9.13
N ILE A 46 -3.60 11.55 9.94
CA ILE A 46 -3.97 11.42 11.35
C ILE A 46 -3.56 12.65 12.14
N ALA A 47 -2.34 13.16 11.95
CA ALA A 47 -1.89 14.37 12.65
C ALA A 47 -2.82 15.56 12.35
N ARG A 48 -3.26 15.71 11.09
CA ARG A 48 -4.29 16.71 10.73
C ARG A 48 -5.62 16.46 11.43
N SER A 49 -6.07 15.21 11.47
CA SER A 49 -7.32 14.86 12.17
C SER A 49 -7.23 15.11 13.67
N LEU A 50 -6.08 14.80 14.28
CA LEU A 50 -5.82 15.06 15.69
C LEU A 50 -5.85 16.57 16.00
N GLU A 51 -5.26 17.38 15.13
CA GLU A 51 -5.31 18.84 15.28
C GLU A 51 -6.75 19.36 15.21
N VAL A 52 -7.55 18.86 14.26
CA VAL A 52 -8.97 19.21 14.16
C VAL A 52 -9.73 18.80 15.43
N TYR A 53 -9.48 17.63 15.98
CA TYR A 53 -10.09 17.21 17.25
C TYR A 53 -9.67 18.08 18.42
N VAL A 54 -8.41 18.50 18.47
CA VAL A 54 -7.92 19.44 19.48
C VAL A 54 -8.61 20.78 19.30
N ASP A 55 -8.72 21.28 18.07
CA ASP A 55 -9.42 22.54 17.80
C ASP A 55 -10.91 22.46 18.18
N GLU A 56 -11.60 21.40 17.81
CA GLU A 56 -13.02 21.20 18.16
C GLU A 56 -13.22 21.16 19.66
N TYR A 57 -12.38 20.42 20.39
CA TYR A 57 -12.44 20.34 21.84
C TYR A 57 -12.19 21.69 22.50
N LEU A 58 -11.17 22.41 22.06
CA LEU A 58 -10.76 23.68 22.67
C LEU A 58 -11.62 24.87 22.22
N SER A 59 -12.07 24.89 20.98
CA SER A 59 -12.80 26.03 20.42
C SER A 59 -14.07 26.36 21.22
N SER A 60 -14.83 25.36 21.63
CA SER A 60 -16.03 25.57 22.46
C SER A 60 -15.70 26.27 23.78
N LYS A 61 -14.54 25.96 24.36
CA LYS A 61 -14.08 26.52 25.64
C LYS A 61 -13.48 27.92 25.45
N VAL A 62 -12.74 28.11 24.36
CA VAL A 62 -12.26 29.44 23.94
C VAL A 62 -13.45 30.39 23.74
N TYR A 63 -14.46 29.94 22.99
CA TYR A 63 -15.67 30.74 22.77
C TYR A 63 -16.40 31.06 24.07
N ALA A 64 -16.41 30.13 25.04
CA ALA A 64 -16.98 30.41 26.36
C ALA A 64 -16.24 31.51 27.10
N VAL A 65 -14.90 31.40 27.16
CA VAL A 65 -14.04 32.39 27.82
C VAL A 65 -14.19 33.77 27.16
N GLU A 66 -14.05 33.83 25.85
CA GLU A 66 -14.17 35.07 25.09
C GLU A 66 -15.60 35.61 25.10
N GLY A 67 -16.60 34.75 25.07
CA GLY A 67 -18.00 35.14 25.12
C GLY A 67 -18.38 35.76 26.45
N LEU A 68 -17.95 35.14 27.55
CA LEU A 68 -18.19 35.71 28.88
C LEU A 68 -17.39 36.98 29.09
N MET A 69 -16.13 37.01 28.66
CA MET A 69 -15.29 38.21 28.69
C MET A 69 -15.98 39.36 27.97
N ARG A 70 -16.41 39.18 26.72
CA ARG A 70 -17.09 40.18 25.91
C ARG A 70 -18.40 40.62 26.55
N TYR A 71 -19.18 39.69 27.08
CA TYR A 71 -20.41 39.99 27.79
C TYR A 71 -20.18 40.92 28.99
N ILE A 72 -19.10 40.72 29.75
CA ILE A 72 -18.74 41.58 30.88
C ILE A 72 -18.33 42.98 30.38
N GLU A 73 -17.53 43.07 29.33
CA GLU A 73 -17.08 44.33 28.73
C GLU A 73 -18.25 45.16 28.18
N GLU A 74 -19.23 44.52 27.56
CA GLU A 74 -20.45 45.14 27.03
C GLU A 74 -21.44 45.54 28.15
N ASN A 75 -21.29 44.97 29.35
CA ASN A 75 -22.18 45.24 30.49
C ASN A 75 -21.39 45.60 31.76
N PRO A 76 -20.72 46.77 31.79
CA PRO A 76 -19.84 47.15 32.92
C PRO A 76 -20.53 47.19 34.29
N HIS A 77 -21.85 47.43 34.32
CA HIS A 77 -22.63 47.46 35.56
C HIS A 77 -22.59 46.11 36.34
N LEU A 78 -22.28 44.99 35.66
CA LEU A 78 -22.11 43.70 36.28
C LEU A 78 -20.91 43.60 37.23
N MET A 79 -19.98 44.51 37.12
CA MET A 79 -18.89 44.61 38.09
C MET A 79 -19.38 45.07 39.48
N ALA A 80 -20.49 45.80 39.53
CA ALA A 80 -21.13 46.20 40.77
C ALA A 80 -22.14 45.14 41.25
N ASP A 81 -22.82 44.44 40.33
CA ASP A 81 -23.77 43.36 40.61
C ASP A 81 -23.19 41.99 40.17
N ARG A 82 -22.26 41.49 40.96
CA ARG A 82 -21.56 40.21 40.66
C ARG A 82 -22.43 38.96 40.83
N GLU A 83 -23.61 39.06 41.40
CA GLU A 83 -24.52 37.92 41.54
C GLU A 83 -25.04 37.48 40.18
N GLN A 84 -25.32 38.41 39.28
CA GLN A 84 -25.63 38.07 37.87
C GLN A 84 -24.46 37.44 37.14
N LEU A 85 -23.23 37.82 37.40
CA LEU A 85 -22.03 37.16 36.86
C LEU A 85 -21.89 35.74 37.34
N LYS A 86 -22.17 35.45 38.61
CA LYS A 86 -22.21 34.10 39.18
C LYS A 86 -23.21 33.24 38.43
N ASP A 87 -24.44 33.69 38.26
CA ASP A 87 -25.50 32.90 37.61
C ASP A 87 -25.15 32.61 36.16
N ARG A 88 -24.55 33.58 35.45
CA ARG A 88 -24.07 33.40 34.10
C ARG A 88 -22.92 32.43 34.01
N LEU A 89 -21.94 32.51 34.91
CA LEU A 89 -20.79 31.64 35.02
C LEU A 89 -21.24 30.19 35.25
N MET A 90 -22.14 29.96 36.21
CA MET A 90 -22.68 28.67 36.54
C MET A 90 -23.45 28.01 35.37
N THR A 91 -24.26 28.81 34.68
CA THR A 91 -25.02 28.38 33.51
C THR A 91 -24.10 27.97 32.39
N MET A 92 -23.10 28.78 32.07
CA MET A 92 -22.14 28.49 31.00
C MET A 92 -21.27 27.27 31.32
N ALA A 93 -20.79 27.13 32.55
CA ALA A 93 -20.03 25.98 33.00
C ALA A 93 -20.82 24.67 32.79
N THR A 94 -22.12 24.67 33.11
CA THR A 94 -23.00 23.52 32.92
C THR A 94 -23.26 23.21 31.46
N THR A 95 -23.61 24.23 30.67
CA THR A 95 -24.04 24.06 29.28
C THR A 95 -22.90 23.61 28.37
N LEU A 96 -21.69 24.09 28.65
CA LEU A 96 -20.50 23.85 27.81
C LEU A 96 -19.59 22.75 28.36
N ASP A 97 -20.01 22.07 29.44
CA ASP A 97 -19.26 21.01 30.12
C ASP A 97 -17.80 21.43 30.40
N ILE A 98 -17.67 22.57 31.09
CA ILE A 98 -16.37 23.09 31.51
C ILE A 98 -16.12 22.66 32.94
N PRO A 99 -15.03 21.91 33.22
CA PRO A 99 -14.74 21.38 34.55
C PRO A 99 -14.63 22.45 35.64
N GLU A 100 -13.93 23.53 35.35
CA GLU A 100 -13.81 24.71 36.20
C GLU A 100 -13.84 25.95 35.32
N PHE A 101 -14.82 26.82 35.56
CA PHE A 101 -14.99 28.06 34.82
C PHE A 101 -15.09 29.22 35.77
N TYR A 102 -14.19 30.17 35.65
CA TYR A 102 -14.04 31.15 36.70
C TYR A 102 -13.70 32.57 36.23
N ILE A 103 -13.94 33.53 37.10
CA ILE A 103 -13.62 34.95 36.92
C ILE A 103 -12.76 35.38 38.09
N GLY A 104 -11.54 35.82 37.78
CA GLY A 104 -10.67 36.49 38.74
C GLY A 104 -10.81 38.03 38.58
N PHE A 105 -11.01 38.74 39.67
CA PHE A 105 -11.23 40.17 39.67
C PHE A 105 -9.95 40.94 40.03
N ALA A 106 -9.68 42.02 39.28
CA ALA A 106 -8.46 42.82 39.46
C ALA A 106 -8.55 43.75 40.65
N ASP A 107 -9.73 44.25 41.00
CA ASP A 107 -9.95 45.22 42.08
C ASP A 107 -9.64 44.65 43.46
N ASN A 108 -10.14 43.46 43.76
CA ASN A 108 -10.04 42.88 45.09
C ASN A 108 -9.36 41.47 45.13
N GLY A 109 -8.98 40.91 43.98
CA GLY A 109 -8.34 39.62 43.88
C GLY A 109 -9.25 38.42 44.11
N GLU A 110 -10.56 38.63 44.26
CA GLU A 110 -11.54 37.58 44.41
C GLU A 110 -11.57 36.65 43.21
N LEU A 111 -11.97 35.38 43.44
CA LEU A 111 -12.30 34.39 42.43
C LEU A 111 -13.75 33.97 42.55
N TYR A 112 -14.47 34.04 41.45
CA TYR A 112 -15.77 33.36 41.30
C TYR A 112 -15.51 32.15 40.42
N ASP A 113 -15.84 30.96 40.96
CA ASP A 113 -15.51 29.71 40.31
C ASP A 113 -16.71 28.77 40.30
N ALA A 114 -17.03 28.24 39.13
CA ALA A 114 -18.04 27.23 38.90
C ALA A 114 -17.34 25.88 38.67
N VAL A 115 -17.25 25.06 39.69
CA VAL A 115 -16.58 23.75 39.70
C VAL A 115 -17.56 22.64 39.39
N ALA A 116 -17.33 21.90 38.30
CA ALA A 116 -18.16 20.74 37.94
C ALA A 116 -18.16 19.66 39.03
N GLN A 117 -19.32 19.08 39.27
CA GLN A 117 -19.49 17.95 40.21
C GLN A 117 -20.09 16.77 39.45
N ALA A 118 -19.52 15.58 39.65
CA ALA A 118 -20.03 14.35 39.04
C ALA A 118 -21.51 14.11 39.39
N GLY A 119 -22.36 14.04 38.36
CA GLY A 119 -23.80 13.75 38.53
C GLY A 119 -24.64 14.85 39.17
N ARG A 120 -24.10 16.05 39.33
CA ARG A 120 -24.79 17.23 39.91
C ARG A 120 -24.44 18.47 39.07
N GLY A 121 -25.22 19.55 39.25
CA GLY A 121 -24.83 20.86 38.72
C GLY A 121 -23.51 21.36 39.35
N PRO A 122 -22.82 22.35 38.70
CA PRO A 122 -21.58 22.85 39.23
C PRO A 122 -21.76 23.47 40.62
N LYS A 123 -20.74 23.34 41.45
CA LYS A 123 -20.65 24.03 42.73
C LYS A 123 -20.05 25.40 42.53
N PHE A 124 -20.69 26.42 43.05
CA PHE A 124 -20.12 27.73 43.11
C PHE A 124 -19.15 27.87 44.30
N LEU A 125 -17.97 28.38 44.01
CA LEU A 125 -16.97 28.75 45.01
C LEU A 125 -16.66 30.26 44.85
N LYS A 126 -16.61 30.96 45.97
CA LYS A 126 -16.09 32.29 46.06
C LYS A 126 -14.87 32.25 46.95
N LEU A 127 -13.69 32.51 46.35
CA LEU A 127 -12.43 32.60 47.10
C LEU A 127 -11.98 34.07 47.22
N THR A 128 -11.47 34.40 48.37
CA THR A 128 -11.05 35.78 48.69
C THR A 128 -9.65 35.81 49.30
N PRO A 129 -8.88 36.87 49.12
CA PRO A 129 -7.56 37.03 49.73
C PRO A 129 -7.61 36.96 51.27
N GLU A 130 -8.63 37.55 51.86
CA GLU A 130 -8.72 37.67 53.32
C GLU A 130 -9.11 36.32 54.00
N LYS A 131 -10.12 35.66 53.46
CA LYS A 131 -10.68 34.45 54.08
C LYS A 131 -9.97 33.17 53.66
N ASP A 132 -9.65 33.08 52.36
CA ASP A 132 -9.20 31.81 51.77
C ASP A 132 -7.67 31.87 51.45
N LYS A 133 -7.03 32.99 51.72
CA LYS A 133 -5.62 33.26 51.35
C LYS A 133 -5.34 33.03 49.85
N PHE A 134 -6.33 33.30 49.04
CA PHE A 134 -6.30 33.14 47.61
C PHE A 134 -6.45 34.49 46.92
N ASP A 135 -5.45 34.89 46.18
CA ASP A 135 -5.50 36.09 45.34
C ASP A 135 -5.34 35.71 43.88
N SER A 136 -6.38 35.96 43.07
CA SER A 136 -6.38 35.69 41.65
C SER A 136 -5.23 36.44 40.93
N ARG A 137 -4.88 37.63 41.37
CA ARG A 137 -3.87 38.50 40.75
C ARG A 137 -2.46 37.93 40.85
N GLU A 138 -2.20 37.06 41.83
CA GLU A 138 -0.91 36.39 42.01
C GLU A 138 -0.72 35.18 41.11
N LYS A 139 -1.79 34.66 40.52
CA LYS A 139 -1.76 33.46 39.69
C LYS A 139 -1.17 33.73 38.32
N GLY A 140 -0.45 32.75 37.78
CA GLY A 140 0.20 32.82 36.47
C GLY A 140 -0.77 33.12 35.33
N TRP A 141 -1.92 32.42 35.28
CA TRP A 141 -2.97 32.62 34.29
C TRP A 141 -3.51 34.07 34.30
N PHE A 142 -3.64 34.69 35.48
CA PHE A 142 -4.10 36.04 35.61
C PHE A 142 -3.04 37.06 35.11
N LYS A 143 -1.82 36.95 35.66
CA LYS A 143 -0.71 37.85 35.32
C LYS A 143 -0.42 37.87 33.81
N GLN A 144 -0.30 36.67 33.23
CA GLN A 144 0.02 36.54 31.80
C GLN A 144 -1.12 37.01 30.90
N SER A 145 -2.38 36.71 31.27
CA SER A 145 -3.53 37.17 30.49
C SER A 145 -3.66 38.69 30.51
N VAL A 146 -3.46 39.32 31.65
CA VAL A 146 -3.48 40.81 31.78
C VAL A 146 -2.32 41.43 31.04
N SER A 147 -1.11 40.92 31.19
CA SER A 147 0.10 41.48 30.56
C SER A 147 0.07 41.37 29.04
N SER A 148 -0.42 40.26 28.48
CA SER A 148 -0.48 40.06 27.05
C SER A 148 -1.69 40.70 26.38
N GLY A 149 -2.78 40.85 27.11
CA GLY A 149 -4.09 41.22 26.56
C GLY A 149 -4.63 40.23 25.52
N LYS A 150 -3.99 39.06 25.32
CA LYS A 150 -4.36 38.02 24.37
C LYS A 150 -4.94 36.82 25.09
N LEU A 151 -5.59 35.95 24.34
CA LEU A 151 -5.95 34.62 24.84
C LEU A 151 -4.68 33.89 25.27
N TYR A 152 -4.67 33.37 26.48
CA TYR A 152 -3.51 32.70 27.06
C TYR A 152 -3.84 31.26 27.45
N PHE A 153 -3.00 30.34 27.02
CA PHE A 153 -3.03 28.94 27.43
C PHE A 153 -1.89 28.72 28.40
N THR A 154 -2.20 28.25 29.62
CA THR A 154 -1.14 27.94 30.57
C THR A 154 -0.43 26.65 30.14
N PRO A 155 0.87 26.48 30.48
CA PRO A 155 1.44 25.15 30.52
C PRO A 155 0.58 24.22 31.39
N PRO A 156 0.53 22.91 31.13
CA PRO A 156 -0.20 21.98 31.98
C PRO A 156 0.35 21.97 33.40
N TYR A 157 -0.52 21.81 34.37
CA TYR A 157 -0.19 21.72 35.78
C TYR A 157 -1.13 20.75 36.49
N ILE A 158 -0.81 20.38 37.72
CA ILE A 158 -1.72 19.59 38.56
C ILE A 158 -2.66 20.57 39.27
N ALA A 159 -3.96 20.52 38.95
CA ALA A 159 -4.94 21.36 39.62
C ALA A 159 -5.08 20.99 41.10
N GLN A 160 -5.01 21.97 41.96
CA GLN A 160 -5.15 21.74 43.42
C GLN A 160 -6.56 21.30 43.81
N SER A 161 -7.56 21.70 43.02
CA SER A 161 -8.97 21.41 43.21
C SER A 161 -9.32 19.94 42.92
N SER A 162 -8.75 19.37 41.88
CA SER A 162 -9.13 18.05 41.36
C SER A 162 -8.01 17.03 41.40
N GLY A 163 -6.76 17.44 41.57
CA GLY A 163 -5.58 16.57 41.45
C GLY A 163 -5.31 16.08 40.02
N LYS A 164 -6.04 16.59 39.04
CA LYS A 164 -5.90 16.21 37.62
C LYS A 164 -4.90 17.09 36.89
N THR A 165 -4.28 16.53 35.88
CA THR A 165 -3.49 17.31 34.94
C THR A 165 -4.42 18.21 34.16
N THR A 166 -4.21 19.50 34.30
CA THR A 166 -5.12 20.56 33.88
C THR A 166 -4.33 21.61 33.09
N MET A 167 -5.01 22.30 32.25
CA MET A 167 -4.55 23.47 31.53
C MET A 167 -5.63 24.55 31.65
N THR A 168 -5.24 25.80 31.75
CA THR A 168 -6.17 26.93 31.81
C THR A 168 -6.16 27.71 30.50
N ILE A 169 -7.34 28.00 29.99
CA ILE A 169 -7.56 29.06 28.98
C ILE A 169 -7.99 30.31 29.70
N ALA A 170 -7.29 31.41 29.50
CA ALA A 170 -7.56 32.65 30.19
C ALA A 170 -7.57 33.84 29.24
N LYS A 171 -8.47 34.78 29.47
CA LYS A 171 -8.56 36.04 28.73
C LYS A 171 -8.92 37.19 29.67
N SER A 172 -8.10 38.23 29.65
CA SER A 172 -8.39 39.45 30.41
C SER A 172 -9.53 40.24 29.77
N PHE A 173 -10.35 40.88 30.59
CA PHE A 173 -11.35 41.83 30.16
C PHE A 173 -11.03 43.23 30.73
N THR A 174 -11.48 44.24 30.00
CA THR A 174 -11.23 45.64 30.33
C THR A 174 -12.52 46.38 30.56
N ILE A 175 -12.51 47.28 31.58
CA ILE A 175 -13.58 48.21 31.80
C ILE A 175 -12.94 49.60 31.83
N ASP A 176 -13.48 50.52 31.07
CA ASP A 176 -12.95 51.89 30.92
C ASP A 176 -11.43 51.93 30.56
N GLY A 177 -11.00 50.96 29.71
CA GLY A 177 -9.64 50.83 29.24
C GLY A 177 -8.64 50.30 30.27
N LYS A 178 -9.09 49.82 31.42
CA LYS A 178 -8.25 49.19 32.45
C LYS A 178 -8.61 47.72 32.60
N ALA A 179 -7.59 46.89 32.82
CA ALA A 179 -7.82 45.48 33.11
C ALA A 179 -8.65 45.35 34.41
N ALA A 180 -9.86 44.83 34.28
CA ALA A 180 -10.80 44.70 35.39
C ALA A 180 -10.86 43.25 35.94
N GLY A 181 -10.36 42.30 35.15
CA GLY A 181 -10.27 40.92 35.58
C GLY A 181 -9.87 39.96 34.44
N VAL A 182 -10.00 38.70 34.72
CA VAL A 182 -9.71 37.62 33.80
C VAL A 182 -10.81 36.59 33.87
N VAL A 183 -11.38 36.18 32.74
CA VAL A 183 -12.22 35.01 32.61
C VAL A 183 -11.31 33.82 32.23
N ALA A 184 -11.48 32.73 32.91
CA ALA A 184 -10.67 31.54 32.66
C ALA A 184 -11.46 30.24 32.78
N ALA A 185 -10.99 29.25 32.07
CA ALA A 185 -11.55 27.91 32.06
C ALA A 185 -10.45 26.86 32.25
N ASP A 186 -10.60 26.01 33.21
CA ASP A 186 -9.72 24.85 33.39
C ASP A 186 -10.21 23.67 32.55
N LEU A 187 -9.30 23.07 31.85
CA LEU A 187 -9.54 21.93 30.98
C LEU A 187 -8.73 20.74 31.46
N TYR A 188 -9.41 19.65 31.75
CA TYR A 188 -8.74 18.41 32.07
C TYR A 188 -8.20 17.76 30.80
N LEU A 189 -6.93 17.41 30.81
CA LEU A 189 -6.31 16.74 29.66
C LEU A 189 -6.91 15.35 29.37
N ASP A 190 -7.64 14.77 30.34
CA ASP A 190 -8.41 13.53 30.13
C ASP A 190 -9.48 13.69 29.02
N GLY A 191 -10.05 14.88 28.85
CA GLY A 191 -11.02 15.16 27.80
C GLY A 191 -10.41 15.11 26.40
N VAL A 192 -9.20 15.67 26.26
CA VAL A 192 -8.40 15.55 25.04
C VAL A 192 -7.96 14.10 24.83
N ALA A 193 -7.54 13.42 25.90
CA ALA A 193 -7.08 12.04 25.90
C ALA A 193 -8.09 11.08 25.27
N SER A 194 -9.36 11.21 25.64
CA SER A 194 -10.42 10.32 25.16
C SER A 194 -10.66 10.43 23.65
N SER A 195 -10.51 11.62 23.10
CA SER A 195 -10.63 11.89 21.65
C SER A 195 -9.39 11.40 20.89
N LEU A 196 -8.20 11.68 21.43
CA LEU A 196 -6.94 11.26 20.82
C LEU A 196 -6.74 9.74 20.88
N ALA A 197 -7.22 9.07 21.92
CA ALA A 197 -7.12 7.62 22.07
C ALA A 197 -7.90 6.85 20.99
N LYS A 198 -8.98 7.44 20.43
CA LYS A 198 -9.75 6.85 19.32
C LYS A 198 -8.99 6.80 18.00
N SER A 199 -7.92 7.57 17.86
CA SER A 199 -7.10 7.68 16.65
C SER A 199 -5.94 6.67 16.60
N LYS A 200 -5.93 5.67 17.50
CA LYS A 200 -4.94 4.60 17.46
C LYS A 200 -5.18 3.70 16.27
N GLU A 201 -4.26 3.68 15.33
CA GLU A 201 -4.29 2.80 14.15
C GLU A 201 -3.44 1.54 14.30
N SER A 202 -2.57 1.50 15.31
CA SER A 202 -1.70 0.36 15.60
C SER A 202 -1.50 0.18 17.11
N LYS A 203 -0.90 -0.94 17.49
CA LYS A 203 -0.64 -1.25 18.91
C LYS A 203 0.28 -0.23 19.57
N THR A 204 1.28 0.25 18.85
CA THR A 204 2.29 1.18 19.35
C THR A 204 1.96 2.63 19.02
N SER A 205 0.81 2.90 18.39
CA SER A 205 0.41 4.25 18.02
C SER A 205 0.20 5.13 19.25
N VAL A 206 0.90 6.26 19.27
CA VAL A 206 0.93 7.22 20.37
C VAL A 206 0.66 8.62 19.85
N PRO A 207 -0.52 9.18 20.16
CA PRO A 207 -0.75 10.61 19.99
C PRO A 207 -0.07 11.38 21.11
N LEU A 208 0.50 12.54 20.78
CA LEU A 208 1.09 13.43 21.77
C LEU A 208 0.95 14.91 21.34
N ILE A 209 1.01 15.79 22.31
CA ILE A 209 1.00 17.24 22.08
C ILE A 209 2.24 17.84 22.72
N ILE A 210 2.95 18.67 21.98
CA ILE A 210 4.13 19.40 22.43
C ILE A 210 3.81 20.88 22.42
N ASP A 211 4.09 21.57 23.49
CA ASP A 211 4.05 23.03 23.58
C ASP A 211 5.37 23.58 22.99
N LEU A 212 5.26 24.41 21.98
CA LEU A 212 6.40 24.96 21.27
C LEU A 212 7.13 26.08 22.05
N ASP A 213 6.44 26.73 23.00
CA ASP A 213 7.01 27.81 23.83
C ASP A 213 7.88 27.22 24.96
N THR A 214 7.36 26.20 25.65
CA THR A 214 8.07 25.55 26.77
C THR A 214 8.92 24.38 26.33
N LYS A 215 8.66 23.83 25.12
CA LYS A 215 9.27 22.60 24.60
C LYS A 215 9.00 21.40 25.50
N LEU A 216 7.84 21.35 26.12
CA LEU A 216 7.41 20.26 26.98
C LEU A 216 6.27 19.50 26.34
N ILE A 217 6.16 18.22 26.68
CA ILE A 217 5.02 17.41 26.27
C ILE A 217 3.82 17.78 27.15
N VAL A 218 2.78 18.32 26.51
CA VAL A 218 1.51 18.72 27.13
C VAL A 218 0.60 17.51 27.34
N TYR A 219 0.60 16.62 26.37
CA TYR A 219 -0.19 15.38 26.40
C TYR A 219 0.62 14.20 25.89
N HIS A 220 0.52 13.10 26.61
CA HIS A 220 1.02 11.78 26.24
C HIS A 220 0.18 10.72 26.98
N PRO A 221 -0.12 9.54 26.36
CA PRO A 221 -0.86 8.48 27.05
C PRO A 221 -0.19 7.96 28.33
N ASP A 222 1.11 7.99 28.39
CA ASP A 222 1.90 7.69 29.58
C ASP A 222 2.29 9.00 30.27
N SER A 223 1.76 9.21 31.47
CA SER A 223 1.90 10.45 32.24
C SER A 223 3.36 10.80 32.61
N LYS A 224 4.27 9.82 32.61
CA LYS A 224 5.70 10.07 32.90
C LYS A 224 6.38 11.01 31.90
N TYR A 225 5.84 11.12 30.67
CA TYR A 225 6.36 12.02 29.64
C TYR A 225 5.81 13.45 29.77
N ILE A 226 4.66 13.61 30.45
CA ILE A 226 3.99 14.92 30.57
C ILE A 226 4.82 15.80 31.50
N LEU A 227 5.20 16.98 30.99
CA LEU A 227 6.03 17.98 31.68
C LEU A 227 7.38 17.44 32.17
N SER A 228 7.86 16.36 31.58
CA SER A 228 9.11 15.76 31.98
C SER A 228 10.30 16.69 31.72
N SER A 229 11.19 16.78 32.71
CA SER A 229 12.48 17.46 32.59
C SER A 229 13.63 16.53 32.24
N ASP A 230 13.34 15.26 31.98
CA ASP A 230 14.32 14.25 31.57
C ASP A 230 15.08 14.69 30.32
N PRO A 231 16.43 14.69 30.33
CA PRO A 231 17.24 15.14 29.20
C PRO A 231 16.99 14.35 27.90
N GLU A 232 16.73 13.03 27.97
CA GLU A 232 16.49 12.20 26.78
C GLU A 232 15.13 12.51 26.17
N ILE A 233 14.11 12.79 27.01
CA ILE A 233 12.79 13.22 26.55
C ILE A 233 12.89 14.59 25.88
N LYS A 234 13.61 15.52 26.50
CA LYS A 234 13.85 16.86 25.92
C LYS A 234 14.56 16.79 24.58
N LYS A 235 15.57 15.96 24.46
CA LYS A 235 16.29 15.73 23.20
C LYS A 235 15.36 15.19 22.10
N SER A 236 14.49 14.25 22.46
CA SER A 236 13.49 13.72 21.53
C SER A 236 12.48 14.79 21.10
N VAL A 237 12.01 15.62 22.02
CA VAL A 237 11.13 16.76 21.74
C VAL A 237 11.80 17.77 20.80
N ASP A 238 13.04 18.17 21.10
CA ASP A 238 13.79 19.09 20.23
C ASP A 238 13.99 18.49 18.83
N PHE A 239 14.25 17.20 18.72
CA PHE A 239 14.33 16.54 17.41
C PHE A 239 13.01 16.60 16.65
N VAL A 240 11.89 16.31 17.30
CA VAL A 240 10.54 16.38 16.69
C VAL A 240 10.25 17.79 16.19
N ILE A 241 10.49 18.82 17.02
CA ILE A 241 10.27 20.22 16.65
C ILE A 241 11.15 20.61 15.45
N ASN A 242 12.44 20.26 15.47
CA ASN A 242 13.38 20.58 14.40
C ASN A 242 13.00 19.89 13.09
N SER A 243 12.60 18.62 13.15
CA SER A 243 12.16 17.86 11.98
C SER A 243 10.87 18.43 11.38
N TYR A 244 9.91 18.80 12.22
CA TYR A 244 8.70 19.49 11.77
C TYR A 244 9.02 20.80 11.05
N ASN A 245 9.89 21.61 11.62
CA ASN A 245 10.27 22.91 11.04
C ASN A 245 11.04 22.75 9.72
N LYS A 246 11.86 21.68 9.59
CA LYS A 246 12.63 21.40 8.39
C LYS A 246 11.74 20.92 7.24
N ASP A 247 10.80 20.02 7.53
CA ASP A 247 10.07 19.28 6.50
C ASP A 247 8.61 19.79 6.31
N GLY A 248 8.23 20.87 7.02
CA GLY A 248 6.95 21.56 6.85
C GLY A 248 5.72 20.68 7.15
N GLY A 249 5.82 19.82 8.16
CA GLY A 249 4.72 18.95 8.59
C GLY A 249 4.66 17.61 7.89
N LYS A 250 5.60 17.28 7.01
CA LYS A 250 5.74 15.93 6.45
C LYS A 250 6.17 14.93 7.52
N ALA A 251 5.77 13.68 7.32
CA ALA A 251 6.16 12.60 8.21
C ALA A 251 7.66 12.30 8.13
N PHE A 252 8.27 12.07 9.28
CA PHE A 252 9.70 11.81 9.44
C PHE A 252 9.94 10.63 10.40
N PHE A 253 11.15 10.09 10.37
CA PHE A 253 11.57 9.06 11.31
C PHE A 253 12.29 9.69 12.50
N ASN A 254 12.04 9.15 13.69
CA ASN A 254 12.77 9.45 14.91
C ASN A 254 13.05 8.15 15.66
N LYS A 255 14.22 8.04 16.27
CA LYS A 255 14.60 6.90 17.08
C LYS A 255 14.48 7.24 18.56
N ILE A 256 13.67 6.50 19.29
CA ILE A 256 13.49 6.64 20.74
C ILE A 256 14.08 5.38 21.42
N GLY A 257 15.26 5.50 21.98
CA GLY A 257 16.02 4.33 22.40
C GLY A 257 16.42 3.49 21.18
N ASP A 258 16.02 2.23 21.17
CA ASP A 258 16.22 1.34 20.01
C ASP A 258 15.02 1.29 19.05
N ASP A 259 13.88 1.86 19.44
CA ASP A 259 12.65 1.86 18.65
C ASP A 259 12.67 2.98 17.59
N GLU A 260 12.69 2.62 16.32
CA GLU A 260 12.51 3.56 15.21
C GLU A 260 11.03 3.80 14.98
N ARG A 261 10.62 5.06 15.02
CA ARG A 261 9.21 5.47 14.94
C ARG A 261 8.96 6.43 13.80
N ILE A 262 7.78 6.32 13.19
CA ILE A 262 7.28 7.28 12.19
C ILE A 262 6.49 8.33 12.94
N PHE A 263 6.85 9.60 12.75
CA PHE A 263 6.18 10.75 13.32
C PHE A 263 5.54 11.57 12.21
N ALA A 264 4.37 12.11 12.48
CA ALA A 264 3.81 13.25 11.75
C ALA A 264 3.17 14.20 12.74
N CYS A 265 3.29 15.47 12.47
CA CYS A 265 2.81 16.53 13.34
C CYS A 265 2.05 17.59 12.55
N GLN A 266 1.10 18.26 13.21
CA GLN A 266 0.38 19.41 12.71
C GLN A 266 0.41 20.51 13.78
N LYS A 267 0.64 21.75 13.34
CA LYS A 267 0.67 22.88 14.26
C LYS A 267 -0.75 23.36 14.56
N TYR A 268 -1.06 23.51 15.84
CA TYR A 268 -2.25 24.17 16.35
C TYR A 268 -1.89 25.60 16.78
N ASP A 269 -2.23 26.58 15.93
CA ASP A 269 -1.73 27.95 16.06
C ASP A 269 -2.29 28.70 17.29
N LYS A 270 -3.53 28.42 17.72
CA LYS A 270 -4.17 29.15 18.84
C LYS A 270 -3.42 28.98 20.15
N ALA A 271 -2.82 27.82 20.40
CA ALA A 271 -2.05 27.53 21.60
C ALA A 271 -0.55 27.37 21.34
N ASN A 272 -0.08 27.58 20.11
CA ASN A 272 1.30 27.35 19.68
C ASN A 272 1.78 25.93 19.99
N TRP A 273 0.92 24.93 19.71
CA TRP A 273 1.21 23.54 19.96
C TRP A 273 1.55 22.76 18.70
N LEU A 274 2.27 21.68 18.90
CA LEU A 274 2.52 20.69 17.87
C LEU A 274 1.76 19.41 18.24
N VAL A 275 0.71 19.09 17.51
CA VAL A 275 -0.10 17.88 17.68
C VAL A 275 0.46 16.80 16.80
N CYS A 276 0.91 15.72 17.40
CA CYS A 276 1.66 14.67 16.71
C CYS A 276 1.00 13.30 16.89
N SER A 277 1.20 12.45 15.90
CA SER A 277 1.01 11.01 16.01
C SER A 277 2.29 10.28 15.64
N ASN A 278 2.59 9.21 16.34
CA ASN A 278 3.71 8.35 15.99
C ASN A 278 3.39 6.88 16.28
N ASN A 279 4.10 5.96 15.61
CA ASN A 279 4.10 4.54 15.93
C ASN A 279 5.44 3.91 15.56
N SER A 280 5.74 2.76 16.14
CA SER A 280 6.92 1.98 15.79
C SER A 280 6.88 1.49 14.35
N VAL A 281 8.02 1.48 13.68
CA VAL A 281 8.20 0.81 12.38
C VAL A 281 7.97 -0.69 12.50
N GLU A 282 8.24 -1.28 13.65
CA GLU A 282 8.02 -2.71 13.94
C GLU A 282 6.53 -3.13 13.85
N ASP A 283 5.58 -2.19 13.94
CA ASP A 283 4.16 -2.49 13.72
C ASP A 283 3.89 -3.07 12.33
N TYR A 284 4.78 -2.83 11.38
CA TYR A 284 4.67 -3.32 10.00
C TYR A 284 5.39 -4.64 9.76
N ASP A 285 6.22 -5.11 10.69
CA ASP A 285 6.98 -6.36 10.58
C ASP A 285 6.08 -7.58 10.33
N PRO A 286 4.91 -7.75 10.99
CA PRO A 286 4.04 -8.89 10.71
C PRO A 286 3.54 -8.93 9.26
N ILE A 287 3.35 -7.76 8.65
CA ILE A 287 2.94 -7.65 7.24
C ILE A 287 4.12 -8.04 6.34
N LEU A 288 5.30 -7.51 6.63
CA LEU A 288 6.54 -7.81 5.90
C LEU A 288 6.92 -9.28 6.00
N ASP A 289 6.81 -9.87 7.18
CA ASP A 289 7.06 -11.29 7.42
C ASP A 289 6.07 -12.17 6.65
N SER A 290 4.80 -11.79 6.60
CA SER A 290 3.80 -12.51 5.82
C SER A 290 4.09 -12.45 4.32
N VAL A 291 4.55 -11.31 3.81
CA VAL A 291 4.98 -11.15 2.42
C VAL A 291 6.19 -12.03 2.13
N LEU A 292 7.20 -12.02 2.99
CA LEU A 292 8.39 -12.87 2.86
C LEU A 292 8.02 -14.36 2.88
N LEU A 293 7.18 -14.77 3.82
CA LEU A 293 6.74 -16.15 3.94
C LEU A 293 5.97 -16.59 2.69
N ASN A 294 4.97 -15.83 2.28
CA ASN A 294 4.15 -16.14 1.11
C ASN A 294 4.98 -16.18 -0.16
N GLN A 295 5.91 -15.26 -0.33
CA GLN A 295 6.80 -15.20 -1.47
C GLN A 295 7.79 -16.36 -1.47
N SER A 296 8.34 -16.72 -0.30
CA SER A 296 9.25 -17.86 -0.14
C SER A 296 8.55 -19.18 -0.47
N VAL A 297 7.35 -19.37 0.06
CA VAL A 297 6.53 -20.56 -0.22
C VAL A 297 6.16 -20.64 -1.70
N SER A 298 5.67 -19.54 -2.28
CA SER A 298 5.32 -19.47 -3.69
C SER A 298 6.52 -19.75 -4.59
N SER A 299 7.68 -19.13 -4.28
CA SER A 299 8.93 -19.37 -5.01
C SER A 299 9.35 -20.84 -4.96
N LEU A 300 9.29 -21.45 -3.78
CA LEU A 300 9.61 -22.87 -3.61
C LEU A 300 8.70 -23.78 -4.44
N VAL A 301 7.40 -23.48 -4.43
CA VAL A 301 6.41 -24.22 -5.25
C VAL A 301 6.72 -24.06 -6.73
N PHE A 302 6.93 -22.83 -7.21
CA PHE A 302 7.26 -22.59 -8.63
C PHE A 302 8.56 -23.25 -9.04
N ILE A 303 9.63 -23.12 -8.25
CA ILE A 303 10.91 -23.78 -8.52
C ILE A 303 10.71 -25.30 -8.60
N THR A 304 9.96 -25.87 -7.64
CA THR A 304 9.70 -27.32 -7.62
C THR A 304 8.95 -27.78 -8.87
N ILE A 305 7.89 -27.05 -9.26
CA ILE A 305 7.12 -27.35 -10.47
C ILE A 305 8.01 -27.27 -11.71
N ILE A 306 8.80 -26.20 -11.84
CA ILE A 306 9.70 -26.03 -12.99
C ILE A 306 10.73 -27.16 -13.04
N VAL A 307 11.35 -27.50 -11.90
CA VAL A 307 12.34 -28.58 -11.83
C VAL A 307 11.71 -29.94 -12.21
N VAL A 308 10.51 -30.24 -11.69
CA VAL A 308 9.80 -31.48 -12.03
C VAL A 308 9.49 -31.53 -13.52
N ILE A 309 8.96 -30.44 -14.10
CA ILE A 309 8.70 -30.34 -15.55
C ILE A 309 9.99 -30.54 -16.34
N LEU A 310 11.07 -29.86 -15.94
CA LEU A 310 12.37 -29.96 -16.63
C LEU A 310 12.95 -31.38 -16.55
N VAL A 311 12.93 -32.02 -15.38
CA VAL A 311 13.40 -33.39 -15.22
C VAL A 311 12.58 -34.32 -16.10
N PHE A 312 11.26 -34.15 -16.13
CA PHE A 312 10.38 -34.93 -16.99
C PHE A 312 10.65 -34.65 -18.47
N MET A 313 10.74 -33.38 -18.89
CA MET A 313 11.04 -33.00 -20.27
C MET A 313 12.40 -33.55 -20.72
N VAL A 314 13.45 -33.31 -19.95
CA VAL A 314 14.80 -33.79 -20.30
C VAL A 314 14.83 -35.30 -20.33
N GLY A 315 14.16 -35.98 -19.37
CA GLY A 315 14.03 -37.44 -19.38
C GLY A 315 13.28 -37.95 -20.59
N TYR A 316 12.20 -37.27 -20.97
CA TYR A 316 11.40 -37.64 -22.13
C TYR A 316 12.16 -37.41 -23.44
N PHE A 317 12.74 -36.22 -23.65
CA PHE A 317 13.46 -35.92 -24.89
C PHE A 317 14.78 -36.68 -25.04
N LEU A 318 15.46 -37.04 -23.94
CA LEU A 318 16.69 -37.82 -24.01
C LEU A 318 16.46 -39.34 -24.04
N LYS A 319 15.24 -39.82 -23.83
CA LYS A 319 14.94 -41.27 -23.89
C LYS A 319 15.30 -41.91 -25.24
N PRO A 320 15.01 -41.29 -26.40
CA PRO A 320 15.42 -41.79 -27.70
C PRO A 320 16.92 -41.96 -27.86
N LEU A 321 17.72 -41.03 -27.33
CA LEU A 321 19.18 -41.09 -27.35
C LEU A 321 19.74 -42.35 -26.65
N GLY A 322 19.04 -42.80 -25.58
CA GLY A 322 19.37 -44.02 -24.87
C GLY A 322 19.17 -45.28 -25.73
N ILE A 323 18.06 -45.29 -26.44
CA ILE A 323 17.74 -46.40 -27.35
C ILE A 323 18.76 -46.44 -28.50
N ILE A 324 19.09 -45.29 -29.06
CA ILE A 324 20.09 -45.12 -30.12
C ILE A 324 21.47 -45.57 -29.65
N SER A 325 21.91 -45.15 -28.46
CA SER A 325 23.20 -45.53 -27.87
C SER A 325 23.30 -47.05 -27.63
N SER A 326 22.21 -47.68 -27.14
CA SER A 326 22.17 -49.12 -26.92
C SER A 326 22.19 -49.90 -28.25
N ALA A 327 21.47 -49.41 -29.25
CA ALA A 327 21.48 -49.98 -30.59
C ALA A 327 22.85 -49.89 -31.26
N LEU A 328 23.54 -48.73 -31.09
CA LEU A 328 24.90 -48.54 -31.56
C LEU A 328 25.90 -49.47 -30.86
N ASP A 329 25.82 -49.64 -29.53
CA ASP A 329 26.67 -50.58 -28.80
C ASP A 329 26.46 -52.03 -29.30
N ALA A 330 25.22 -52.44 -29.47
CA ALA A 330 24.88 -53.75 -30.01
C ALA A 330 25.36 -53.90 -31.46
N PHE A 331 25.24 -52.84 -32.27
CA PHE A 331 25.75 -52.86 -33.66
C PHE A 331 27.26 -52.96 -33.71
N PHE A 332 28.01 -52.28 -32.88
CA PHE A 332 29.47 -52.42 -32.80
C PHE A 332 29.90 -53.82 -32.32
N LYS A 333 29.18 -54.40 -31.36
CA LYS A 333 29.38 -55.78 -30.93
C LYS A 333 29.14 -56.77 -32.08
N TYR A 334 28.11 -56.54 -32.91
CA TYR A 334 27.84 -57.32 -34.12
C TYR A 334 28.96 -57.16 -35.17
N LEU A 335 29.42 -55.93 -35.40
CA LEU A 335 30.55 -55.68 -36.29
C LEU A 335 31.85 -56.32 -35.83
N ASN A 336 32.04 -56.48 -34.54
CA ASN A 336 33.21 -57.16 -33.95
C ASN A 336 33.03 -58.68 -33.85
N TYR A 337 31.93 -59.23 -34.42
CA TYR A 337 31.58 -60.62 -34.35
C TYR A 337 31.31 -61.19 -32.94
N GLU A 338 31.03 -60.24 -31.93
CA GLU A 338 30.71 -60.61 -30.55
C GLU A 338 29.26 -61.11 -30.38
N THR A 339 28.34 -60.68 -31.27
CA THR A 339 26.94 -61.13 -31.31
C THR A 339 26.54 -61.60 -32.71
N LYS A 340 25.54 -62.49 -32.77
CA LYS A 340 25.09 -63.05 -34.04
C LYS A 340 24.00 -62.22 -34.73
N GLU A 341 23.31 -61.38 -34.00
CA GLU A 341 22.22 -60.54 -34.50
C GLU A 341 22.36 -59.12 -33.99
N PRO A 342 22.23 -58.05 -34.84
CA PRO A 342 22.27 -56.67 -34.43
C PRO A 342 20.93 -56.26 -33.84
N LEU A 343 20.96 -55.43 -32.82
CA LEU A 343 19.76 -54.82 -32.22
C LEU A 343 19.39 -53.51 -32.97
N LYS A 344 18.13 -53.40 -33.42
CA LYS A 344 17.63 -52.22 -34.10
C LYS A 344 17.17 -51.13 -33.09
N ALA A 345 17.44 -49.88 -33.40
CA ALA A 345 16.96 -48.73 -32.63
C ALA A 345 15.48 -48.49 -32.95
N ASN A 346 14.59 -48.84 -31.99
CA ASN A 346 13.16 -48.58 -32.16
C ASN A 346 12.79 -47.23 -31.55
N VAL A 347 12.95 -46.16 -32.38
CA VAL A 347 12.60 -44.78 -32.01
C VAL A 347 11.51 -44.29 -32.96
N ALA A 348 10.30 -44.05 -32.41
CA ALA A 348 9.12 -43.69 -33.20
C ALA A 348 8.87 -42.15 -33.25
N THR A 349 9.88 -41.33 -32.91
CA THR A 349 9.75 -39.87 -32.95
C THR A 349 9.94 -39.32 -34.36
N LYS A 350 9.25 -38.23 -34.69
CA LYS A 350 9.37 -37.52 -35.99
C LYS A 350 10.44 -36.42 -35.98
N ASP A 351 11.25 -36.34 -34.92
CA ASP A 351 12.34 -35.42 -34.72
C ASP A 351 13.70 -35.96 -35.23
N GLU A 352 14.77 -35.25 -34.96
CA GLU A 352 16.12 -35.60 -35.33
C GLU A 352 16.54 -36.97 -34.79
N PHE A 353 15.99 -37.41 -33.66
CA PHE A 353 16.26 -38.74 -33.08
C PHE A 353 15.59 -39.86 -33.86
N GLY A 354 14.36 -39.60 -34.34
CA GLY A 354 13.67 -40.56 -35.23
C GLY A 354 14.41 -40.72 -36.56
N VAL A 355 14.87 -39.59 -37.13
CA VAL A 355 15.72 -39.58 -38.34
C VAL A 355 17.02 -40.33 -38.08
N MET A 356 17.70 -40.08 -36.96
CA MET A 356 18.95 -40.75 -36.59
C MET A 356 18.75 -42.24 -36.35
N ALA A 357 17.67 -42.65 -35.68
CA ALA A 357 17.33 -44.04 -35.45
C ALA A 357 17.01 -44.79 -36.79
N ALA A 358 16.25 -44.13 -37.66
CA ALA A 358 15.97 -44.64 -39.00
C ALA A 358 17.24 -44.84 -39.81
N LEU A 359 18.15 -43.84 -39.76
CA LEU A 359 19.46 -43.92 -40.43
C LEU A 359 20.33 -45.05 -39.84
N ILE A 360 20.36 -45.24 -38.53
CA ILE A 360 21.10 -46.33 -37.86
C ILE A 360 20.51 -47.69 -38.23
N ASN A 361 19.17 -47.84 -38.17
CA ASN A 361 18.50 -49.10 -38.54
C ASN A 361 18.72 -49.44 -40.03
N GLU A 362 18.71 -48.43 -40.89
CA GLU A 362 19.01 -48.59 -42.31
C GLU A 362 20.45 -49.05 -42.51
N ASN A 363 21.42 -48.47 -41.77
CA ASN A 363 22.81 -48.90 -41.85
C ASN A 363 23.03 -50.31 -41.30
N ILE A 364 22.36 -50.67 -40.19
CA ILE A 364 22.38 -52.06 -39.65
C ILE A 364 21.88 -53.03 -40.72
N SER A 365 20.77 -52.66 -41.38
CA SER A 365 20.22 -53.54 -42.42
C SER A 365 21.13 -53.66 -43.66
N LYS A 366 21.80 -52.53 -43.99
CA LYS A 366 22.81 -52.55 -45.11
C LYS A 366 24.01 -53.40 -44.78
N VAL A 367 24.51 -53.35 -43.55
CA VAL A 367 25.64 -54.18 -43.11
C VAL A 367 25.26 -55.69 -43.05
N GLU A 368 24.04 -55.95 -42.56
CA GLU A 368 23.50 -57.37 -42.62
C GLU A 368 23.49 -57.89 -44.03
N ALA A 369 23.04 -57.05 -44.97
CA ALA A 369 22.98 -57.45 -46.39
C ALA A 369 24.36 -57.53 -47.03
N SER A 370 25.31 -56.67 -46.59
CA SER A 370 26.63 -56.55 -47.23
C SER A 370 27.64 -57.63 -46.84
N ASN A 371 27.42 -58.32 -45.70
CA ASN A 371 28.33 -59.45 -45.34
C ASN A 371 28.33 -60.62 -46.32
N THR A 372 27.42 -60.57 -47.24
CA THR A 372 27.26 -61.65 -48.26
C THR A 372 27.47 -61.19 -49.72
N ALA A 373 27.68 -59.84 -49.92
CA ALA A 373 27.74 -59.28 -51.27
C ALA A 373 29.15 -58.95 -51.73
N GLU A 374 29.42 -59.28 -52.93
CA GLU A 374 30.72 -59.15 -53.61
C GLU A 374 31.21 -57.63 -53.69
N ASN A 375 32.55 -57.48 -53.56
CA ASN A 375 33.25 -56.16 -53.61
C ASN A 375 32.92 -55.31 -54.83
N ASN A 376 32.48 -55.93 -55.92
CA ASN A 376 32.16 -55.14 -57.14
C ASN A 376 30.86 -54.34 -57.02
N PHE A 377 29.86 -54.85 -56.34
CA PHE A 377 28.64 -54.12 -56.16
C PHE A 377 28.86 -52.91 -55.19
N ILE A 378 29.66 -53.12 -54.10
CA ILE A 378 30.00 -52.02 -53.17
C ILE A 378 30.73 -50.90 -53.92
N LYS A 379 31.57 -51.23 -54.89
CA LYS A 379 32.30 -50.23 -55.68
C LYS A 379 31.36 -49.41 -56.58
N GLU A 380 30.38 -50.00 -57.24
CA GLU A 380 29.36 -49.34 -58.05
C GLU A 380 28.34 -48.61 -57.17
N ALA A 381 27.95 -49.24 -56.04
CA ALA A 381 27.08 -48.67 -55.07
C ALA A 381 27.71 -47.37 -54.44
N ASN A 382 29.02 -47.42 -54.14
CA ASN A 382 29.74 -46.25 -53.67
C ASN A 382 29.79 -45.15 -54.74
N ALA A 383 30.02 -45.49 -56.01
CA ALA A 383 30.00 -44.51 -57.11
C ALA A 383 28.60 -43.90 -57.34
N PHE A 384 27.55 -44.70 -57.15
CA PHE A 384 26.15 -44.22 -57.15
C PHE A 384 25.88 -43.27 -55.99
N VAL A 385 26.29 -43.61 -54.74
CA VAL A 385 26.13 -42.77 -53.55
C VAL A 385 26.88 -41.44 -53.69
N ASP A 386 28.08 -41.43 -54.25
CA ASP A 386 28.83 -40.21 -54.49
C ASP A 386 28.14 -39.26 -55.49
N LYS A 387 27.44 -39.79 -56.49
CA LYS A 387 26.62 -39.03 -57.42
C LYS A 387 25.35 -38.44 -56.74
N ILE A 388 24.68 -39.22 -55.89
CA ILE A 388 23.54 -38.73 -55.11
C ILE A 388 23.94 -37.63 -54.13
N LYS A 389 25.11 -37.74 -53.47
CA LYS A 389 25.66 -36.68 -52.61
C LYS A 389 25.95 -35.40 -53.39
N ALA A 390 26.34 -35.51 -54.65
CA ALA A 390 26.57 -34.39 -55.52
C ALA A 390 25.29 -33.73 -56.06
N GLY A 391 24.11 -34.27 -55.65
CA GLY A 391 22.81 -33.74 -56.08
C GLY A 391 22.30 -34.26 -57.40
N ASP A 392 23.00 -35.22 -58.04
CA ASP A 392 22.59 -35.89 -59.27
C ASP A 392 21.67 -37.05 -58.92
N PHE A 393 20.36 -36.78 -58.77
CA PHE A 393 19.35 -37.79 -58.49
C PHE A 393 18.94 -38.63 -59.73
N MET A 394 19.63 -38.44 -60.89
CA MET A 394 19.38 -39.21 -62.11
C MET A 394 20.41 -40.35 -62.31
N ALA A 395 21.32 -40.54 -61.34
CA ALA A 395 22.32 -41.59 -61.40
C ALA A 395 21.70 -42.99 -61.39
N THR A 396 22.15 -43.89 -62.26
CA THR A 396 21.72 -45.30 -62.34
C THR A 396 22.78 -46.19 -61.73
N LEU A 397 22.32 -47.22 -60.98
CA LEU A 397 23.12 -48.31 -60.47
C LEU A 397 22.92 -49.49 -61.42
N ASP A 398 23.88 -49.69 -62.30
CA ASP A 398 23.72 -50.71 -63.34
C ASP A 398 24.30 -52.10 -62.98
N ALA A 399 24.93 -52.17 -61.79
CA ALA A 399 25.47 -53.46 -61.31
C ALA A 399 24.39 -54.53 -61.18
N HIS A 400 24.64 -55.68 -61.70
CA HIS A 400 23.82 -56.89 -61.57
C HIS A 400 24.46 -57.81 -60.56
N THR A 401 23.67 -58.20 -59.57
CA THR A 401 24.07 -59.18 -58.59
C THR A 401 22.98 -60.26 -58.47
N SER A 402 23.40 -61.50 -58.20
CA SER A 402 22.49 -62.61 -57.93
C SER A 402 21.90 -62.55 -56.49
N ASN A 403 22.31 -61.60 -55.68
CA ASN A 403 21.82 -61.46 -54.29
C ASN A 403 20.54 -60.62 -54.28
N PRO A 404 19.38 -61.21 -53.82
CA PRO A 404 18.11 -60.46 -53.73
C PRO A 404 18.19 -59.20 -52.87
N ALA A 405 19.03 -59.22 -51.82
CA ALA A 405 19.19 -58.05 -50.90
C ALA A 405 19.84 -56.88 -51.62
N LEU A 406 20.81 -57.10 -52.49
CA LEU A 406 21.45 -56.05 -53.25
C LEU A 406 20.58 -55.48 -54.38
N ASN A 407 19.71 -56.35 -54.98
CA ASN A 407 18.69 -55.91 -55.93
C ASN A 407 17.60 -55.08 -55.21
N GLN A 408 17.28 -55.48 -53.96
CA GLN A 408 16.40 -54.68 -53.09
C GLN A 408 17.04 -53.36 -52.69
N LEU A 409 18.34 -53.36 -52.42
CA LEU A 409 19.12 -52.13 -52.19
C LEU A 409 19.08 -51.22 -53.39
N LYS A 410 19.23 -51.73 -54.62
CA LYS A 410 19.09 -51.00 -55.88
C LYS A 410 17.69 -50.39 -55.98
N SER A 411 16.65 -51.14 -55.64
CA SER A 411 15.26 -50.64 -55.59
C SER A 411 15.03 -49.64 -54.50
N THR A 412 15.65 -49.83 -53.32
CA THR A 412 15.54 -48.91 -52.19
C THR A 412 16.23 -47.57 -52.46
N PHE A 413 17.37 -47.60 -53.18
CA PHE A 413 18.00 -46.33 -53.64
C PHE A 413 17.13 -45.58 -54.63
N ALA A 414 16.44 -46.31 -55.54
CA ALA A 414 15.50 -45.68 -56.47
C ALA A 414 14.25 -45.13 -55.74
N GLN A 415 13.71 -45.90 -54.73
CA GLN A 415 12.58 -45.47 -53.90
C GLN A 415 12.96 -44.33 -52.97
N LEU A 416 14.15 -44.40 -52.36
CA LEU A 416 14.68 -43.32 -51.53
C LEU A 416 14.88 -42.03 -52.35
N GLN A 417 15.40 -42.15 -53.58
CA GLN A 417 15.55 -41.05 -54.52
C GLN A 417 14.19 -40.43 -54.84
N ALA A 418 13.15 -41.26 -55.10
CA ALA A 418 11.79 -40.79 -55.34
C ALA A 418 11.19 -40.16 -54.04
N ALA A 419 11.47 -40.77 -52.88
CA ALA A 419 11.01 -40.25 -51.58
C ALA A 419 11.70 -38.93 -51.18
N LEU A 420 12.99 -38.76 -51.54
CA LEU A 420 13.70 -37.49 -51.34
C LEU A 420 13.10 -36.38 -52.21
N LYS A 421 12.74 -36.72 -53.46
CA LYS A 421 12.06 -35.80 -54.37
C LYS A 421 10.67 -35.42 -53.86
N ASP A 422 9.92 -36.38 -53.33
CA ASP A 422 8.56 -36.20 -52.80
C ASP A 422 8.52 -35.52 -51.39
N ALA A 423 9.53 -35.84 -50.54
CA ALA A 423 9.54 -35.35 -49.14
C ALA A 423 10.14 -33.96 -49.00
N ILE A 424 11.05 -33.55 -49.88
CA ILE A 424 11.82 -32.30 -49.71
C ILE A 424 11.28 -31.16 -50.57
N ALA A 425 10.52 -31.44 -51.59
CA ALA A 425 10.08 -30.51 -52.63
C ALA A 425 11.02 -30.49 -53.88
N GLU A 426 10.48 -30.01 -54.99
CA GLU A 426 11.31 -29.83 -56.21
C GLU A 426 12.44 -28.84 -56.03
N ASN A 427 12.35 -27.96 -54.99
CA ASN A 427 13.34 -26.93 -54.70
C ASN A 427 13.48 -26.69 -53.21
N SER A 428 14.49 -27.37 -52.59
CA SER A 428 14.79 -27.18 -51.15
C SER A 428 15.10 -25.73 -50.75
N ASN A 429 15.51 -24.89 -51.71
CA ASN A 429 15.81 -23.46 -51.45
C ASN A 429 14.54 -22.62 -51.20
N GLU A 430 13.39 -23.04 -51.71
CA GLU A 430 12.11 -22.34 -51.43
C GLU A 430 11.64 -22.55 -50.01
N VAL A 431 11.81 -23.76 -49.47
CA VAL A 431 11.54 -24.06 -48.07
C VAL A 431 12.41 -23.22 -47.14
N ILE A 432 13.70 -23.13 -47.45
CA ILE A 432 14.64 -22.30 -46.67
C ILE A 432 14.23 -20.83 -46.75
N ARG A 433 13.85 -20.28 -47.93
CA ARG A 433 13.37 -18.92 -48.08
C ARG A 433 12.10 -18.61 -47.32
N LEU A 434 11.17 -19.57 -47.23
CA LEU A 434 9.94 -19.41 -46.43
C LEU A 434 10.27 -19.36 -44.94
N LEU A 435 11.17 -20.23 -44.45
CA LEU A 435 11.64 -20.21 -43.08
C LEU A 435 12.39 -18.91 -42.73
N GLU A 436 13.18 -18.39 -43.67
CA GLU A 436 13.79 -17.08 -43.49
C GLU A 436 12.76 -15.93 -43.42
N SER A 437 11.68 -16.04 -44.21
CA SER A 437 10.53 -15.12 -44.09
C SER A 437 9.86 -15.19 -42.71
N PHE A 438 9.63 -16.38 -42.19
CA PHE A 438 9.06 -16.57 -40.83
C PHE A 438 10.02 -16.05 -39.75
N LYS A 439 11.34 -16.26 -39.91
CA LYS A 439 12.35 -15.69 -39.02
C LYS A 439 12.35 -14.15 -39.07
N ALA A 440 12.05 -13.57 -40.24
CA ALA A 440 11.85 -12.13 -40.39
C ALA A 440 10.45 -11.65 -39.93
N GLN A 441 9.68 -12.50 -39.24
CA GLN A 441 8.32 -12.21 -38.76
C GLN A 441 7.29 -11.96 -39.87
N ASP A 442 7.58 -12.34 -41.11
CA ASP A 442 6.64 -12.31 -42.23
C ASP A 442 5.99 -13.71 -42.37
N PHE A 443 4.86 -13.90 -41.72
CA PHE A 443 4.08 -15.15 -41.76
C PHE A 443 3.01 -15.15 -42.86
N THR A 444 3.01 -14.18 -43.77
CA THR A 444 2.01 -14.07 -44.84
C THR A 444 2.32 -14.97 -46.03
N LYS A 445 3.59 -15.33 -46.19
CA LYS A 445 4.05 -16.12 -47.32
C LYS A 445 3.70 -17.60 -47.18
N ARG A 446 3.49 -18.24 -48.29
CA ARG A 446 3.18 -19.68 -48.40
C ARG A 446 3.99 -20.29 -49.56
N LEU A 447 4.24 -21.59 -49.45
CA LEU A 447 4.83 -22.36 -50.53
C LEU A 447 3.71 -22.90 -51.42
N ASP A 448 3.91 -22.77 -52.73
CA ASP A 448 3.06 -23.38 -53.74
C ASP A 448 3.67 -24.76 -54.11
N ASP A 449 3.62 -25.67 -53.14
CA ASP A 449 4.21 -27.00 -53.26
C ASP A 449 3.37 -27.98 -52.40
N ASP A 450 3.03 -29.14 -53.00
CA ASP A 450 2.22 -30.18 -52.38
C ASP A 450 3.03 -31.12 -51.45
N GLY A 451 4.32 -30.87 -51.29
CA GLY A 451 5.21 -31.65 -50.42
C GLY A 451 4.80 -31.59 -48.96
N LYS A 452 4.92 -32.70 -48.23
CA LYS A 452 4.48 -32.82 -46.84
C LYS A 452 5.11 -31.80 -45.92
N MET A 453 6.36 -31.41 -46.15
CA MET A 453 7.04 -30.39 -45.38
C MET A 453 6.49 -29.00 -45.71
N ALA A 454 6.23 -28.72 -47.00
CA ALA A 454 5.64 -27.47 -47.45
C ALA A 454 4.23 -27.25 -46.81
N ALA A 455 3.38 -28.28 -46.85
CA ALA A 455 2.07 -28.27 -46.24
C ALA A 455 2.13 -28.03 -44.71
N GLY A 456 3.04 -28.73 -44.02
CA GLY A 456 3.25 -28.54 -42.56
C GLY A 456 3.71 -27.12 -42.19
N ILE A 457 4.64 -26.55 -42.98
CA ILE A 457 5.11 -25.18 -42.74
C ILE A 457 4.02 -24.16 -43.09
N ASN A 458 3.24 -24.39 -44.15
CA ASN A 458 2.08 -23.56 -44.49
C ASN A 458 1.03 -23.54 -43.36
N SER A 459 0.71 -24.73 -42.78
CA SER A 459 -0.21 -24.88 -41.66
C SER A 459 0.33 -24.15 -40.41
N LEU A 460 1.62 -24.29 -40.12
CA LEU A 460 2.25 -23.55 -39.01
C LEU A 460 2.13 -22.04 -39.18
N GLY A 461 2.37 -21.55 -40.41
CA GLY A 461 2.19 -20.14 -40.74
C GLY A 461 0.75 -19.67 -40.56
N GLU A 462 -0.23 -20.53 -40.86
CA GLU A 462 -1.65 -20.23 -40.67
C GLU A 462 -2.03 -20.18 -39.18
N GLU A 463 -1.57 -21.15 -38.38
CA GLU A 463 -1.80 -21.19 -36.93
C GLU A 463 -1.17 -19.98 -36.22
N ILE A 464 0.08 -19.61 -36.61
CA ILE A 464 0.73 -18.41 -36.07
C ILE A 464 -0.07 -17.15 -36.45
N THR A 465 -0.52 -17.06 -37.71
CA THR A 465 -1.32 -15.92 -38.17
C THR A 465 -2.63 -15.85 -37.37
N ASN A 466 -3.30 -16.98 -37.16
CA ASN A 466 -4.51 -17.04 -36.35
C ASN A 466 -4.27 -16.63 -34.89
N MET A 467 -3.17 -17.11 -34.29
CA MET A 467 -2.79 -16.73 -32.94
C MET A 467 -2.51 -15.23 -32.81
N LEU A 468 -1.81 -14.67 -33.81
CA LEU A 468 -1.52 -13.22 -33.83
C LEU A 468 -2.83 -12.40 -33.98
N ASN A 469 -3.77 -12.89 -34.78
CA ASN A 469 -5.08 -12.25 -34.93
C ASN A 469 -5.87 -12.30 -33.63
N ILE A 470 -5.87 -13.46 -32.94
CA ILE A 470 -6.52 -13.61 -31.62
C ILE A 470 -5.88 -12.66 -30.59
N ASN A 471 -4.54 -12.59 -30.58
CA ASN A 471 -3.84 -11.66 -29.67
C ASN A 471 -4.17 -10.20 -29.99
N LEU A 472 -4.31 -9.85 -31.27
CA LEU A 472 -4.74 -8.52 -31.68
C LEU A 472 -6.16 -8.20 -31.22
N GLU A 473 -7.07 -9.18 -31.33
CA GLU A 473 -8.45 -9.04 -30.81
C GLU A 473 -8.47 -8.88 -29.29
N GLN A 474 -7.66 -9.70 -28.59
CA GLN A 474 -7.53 -9.58 -27.13
C GLN A 474 -6.94 -8.22 -26.71
N ALA A 475 -5.94 -7.72 -27.46
CA ALA A 475 -5.38 -6.39 -27.22
C ALA A 475 -6.42 -5.28 -27.40
N LYS A 476 -7.25 -5.37 -28.46
CA LYS A 476 -8.37 -4.43 -28.69
C LYS A 476 -9.42 -4.51 -27.56
N LEU A 477 -9.72 -5.75 -27.11
CA LEU A 477 -10.65 -5.93 -25.99
C LEU A 477 -10.07 -5.33 -24.70
N LEU A 478 -8.76 -5.49 -24.48
CA LEU A 478 -8.09 -4.89 -23.33
C LEU A 478 -8.14 -3.36 -23.39
N GLU A 479 -7.92 -2.80 -24.57
CA GLU A 479 -8.05 -1.35 -24.82
C GLU A 479 -9.48 -0.85 -24.52
N GLU A 480 -10.49 -1.60 -24.99
CA GLU A 480 -11.90 -1.31 -24.69
C GLU A 480 -12.17 -1.36 -23.18
N LYS A 481 -11.69 -2.41 -22.49
CA LYS A 481 -11.86 -2.54 -21.04
C LYS A 481 -11.13 -1.44 -20.27
N ALA A 482 -9.93 -1.06 -20.74
CA ALA A 482 -9.22 0.07 -20.17
C ALA A 482 -10.00 1.39 -20.37
N GLY A 483 -10.63 1.55 -21.52
CA GLY A 483 -11.52 2.69 -21.80
C GLY A 483 -12.73 2.73 -20.85
N ILE A 484 -13.39 1.58 -20.65
CA ILE A 484 -14.51 1.46 -19.70
C ILE A 484 -14.05 1.78 -18.27
N LEU A 485 -12.87 1.28 -17.90
CA LEU A 485 -12.30 1.55 -16.58
C LEU A 485 -12.01 3.05 -16.39
N ALA A 486 -11.44 3.69 -17.42
CA ALA A 486 -11.18 5.13 -17.40
C ALA A 486 -12.49 5.95 -17.26
N GLU A 487 -13.54 5.55 -17.97
CA GLU A 487 -14.85 6.20 -17.86
C GLU A 487 -15.48 5.96 -16.47
N SER A 488 -15.38 4.72 -15.95
CA SER A 488 -15.84 4.41 -14.58
C SER A 488 -15.08 5.21 -13.51
N MET A 489 -13.77 5.40 -13.70
CA MET A 489 -12.97 6.25 -12.82
C MET A 489 -13.39 7.72 -12.89
N LYS A 490 -13.76 8.17 -14.09
CA LYS A 490 -14.29 9.52 -14.28
C LYS A 490 -15.66 9.70 -13.63
N GLU A 491 -16.53 8.70 -13.77
CA GLU A 491 -17.82 8.70 -13.07
C GLU A 491 -17.64 8.67 -11.55
N LEU A 492 -16.68 7.84 -11.06
CA LEU A 492 -16.34 7.80 -9.64
C LEU A 492 -15.84 9.16 -9.15
N THR A 493 -14.97 9.81 -9.95
CA THR A 493 -14.47 11.15 -9.65
C THR A 493 -15.60 12.18 -9.63
N ASN A 494 -16.49 12.10 -10.61
CA ASN A 494 -17.66 12.97 -10.64
C ASN A 494 -18.59 12.71 -9.43
N GLY A 495 -18.80 11.43 -9.10
CA GLY A 495 -19.56 11.05 -7.91
C GLY A 495 -18.93 11.59 -6.62
N ALA A 496 -17.60 11.49 -6.51
CA ALA A 496 -16.87 12.04 -5.38
C ALA A 496 -17.00 13.57 -5.28
N ASN A 497 -16.94 14.26 -6.43
CA ASN A 497 -17.13 15.71 -6.48
C ASN A 497 -18.57 16.12 -6.10
N VAL A 498 -19.57 15.36 -6.58
CA VAL A 498 -20.98 15.58 -6.20
C VAL A 498 -21.15 15.34 -4.69
N GLN A 499 -20.52 14.29 -4.17
CA GLN A 499 -20.56 13.99 -2.74
C GLN A 499 -19.88 15.07 -1.91
N ALA A 500 -18.73 15.58 -2.38
CA ALA A 500 -18.05 16.72 -1.74
C ALA A 500 -18.92 17.98 -1.75
N SER A 501 -19.59 18.25 -2.87
CA SER A 501 -20.54 19.36 -2.99
C SER A 501 -21.74 19.20 -2.04
N SER A 502 -22.28 17.96 -1.95
CA SER A 502 -23.39 17.67 -1.04
C SER A 502 -22.98 17.78 0.43
N LEU A 503 -21.73 17.41 0.74
CA LEU A 503 -21.16 17.61 2.07
C LEU A 503 -21.01 19.12 2.39
N GLN A 504 -20.61 19.89 1.39
CA GLN A 504 -20.47 21.35 1.53
C GLN A 504 -21.82 22.02 1.72
N GLU A 505 -22.83 21.54 1.00
CA GLU A 505 -24.22 21.99 1.16
C GLU A 505 -24.80 21.59 2.53
N SER A 506 -24.47 20.36 2.95
CA SER A 506 -24.83 19.89 4.31
C SER A 506 -24.17 20.72 5.40
N ALA A 507 -22.89 21.06 5.23
CA ALA A 507 -22.16 21.93 6.15
C ALA A 507 -22.81 23.33 6.22
N ALA A 508 -23.15 23.90 5.04
CA ALA A 508 -23.87 25.18 4.98
C ALA A 508 -25.25 25.10 5.65
N ALA A 509 -25.97 23.97 5.45
CA ALA A 509 -27.24 23.74 6.13
C ALA A 509 -27.09 23.66 7.65
N VAL A 510 -26.00 23.03 8.14
CA VAL A 510 -25.65 22.96 9.57
C VAL A 510 -25.32 24.37 10.11
N GLU A 511 -24.57 25.17 9.34
CA GLU A 511 -24.29 26.55 9.72
C GLU A 511 -25.57 27.39 9.77
N GLN A 512 -26.46 27.21 8.78
CA GLN A 512 -27.76 27.89 8.76
C GLN A 512 -28.61 27.42 9.93
N MET A 513 -28.59 26.12 10.24
CA MET A 513 -29.30 25.58 11.40
C MET A 513 -28.76 26.15 12.71
N SER A 514 -27.44 26.26 12.82
CA SER A 514 -26.78 26.88 13.96
C SER A 514 -27.15 28.36 14.10
N SER A 515 -27.18 29.08 12.97
CA SER A 515 -27.66 30.47 12.93
C SER A 515 -29.14 30.58 13.35
N SER A 516 -29.96 29.65 12.83
CA SER A 516 -31.39 29.60 13.20
C SER A 516 -31.58 29.28 14.68
N MET A 517 -30.74 28.37 15.23
CA MET A 517 -30.77 28.02 16.64
C MET A 517 -30.36 29.21 17.52
N ASN A 518 -29.38 29.98 17.07
CA ASN A 518 -29.00 31.21 17.74
C ASN A 518 -30.14 32.25 17.72
N ALA A 519 -30.81 32.37 16.56
CA ALA A 519 -31.99 33.24 16.43
C ALA A 519 -33.17 32.80 17.32
N ILE A 520 -33.36 31.45 17.41
CA ILE A 520 -34.36 30.87 18.34
C ILE A 520 -33.99 31.16 19.78
N SER A 521 -32.71 30.94 20.13
CA SER A 521 -32.20 31.22 21.47
C SER A 521 -32.43 32.70 21.88
N GLN A 522 -32.15 33.61 20.92
CA GLN A 522 -32.37 35.05 21.12
C GLN A 522 -33.85 35.35 21.29
N LYS A 523 -34.71 34.77 20.42
CA LYS A 523 -36.17 34.92 20.56
C LYS A 523 -36.71 34.34 21.88
N THR A 524 -36.14 33.19 22.29
CA THR A 524 -36.51 32.58 23.57
C THR A 524 -36.13 33.50 24.73
N GLY A 525 -34.96 34.14 24.65
CA GLY A 525 -34.58 35.18 25.62
C GLY A 525 -35.54 36.37 25.65
N ASP A 526 -35.98 36.78 24.46
CA ASP A 526 -36.95 37.87 24.35
C ASP A 526 -38.32 37.48 24.93
N VAL A 527 -38.77 36.23 24.66
CA VAL A 527 -39.99 35.68 25.24
C VAL A 527 -39.89 35.59 26.77
N MET A 528 -38.75 35.17 27.28
CA MET A 528 -38.51 35.13 28.72
C MET A 528 -38.59 36.52 29.33
N ARG A 529 -37.97 37.51 28.67
CA ARG A 529 -38.05 38.91 29.11
C ARG A 529 -39.50 39.42 29.11
N GLN A 530 -40.22 39.17 28.00
CA GLN A 530 -41.64 39.52 27.90
C GLN A 530 -42.49 38.84 28.96
N SER A 531 -42.18 37.56 29.25
CA SER A 531 -42.86 36.82 30.32
C SER A 531 -42.60 37.41 31.70
N GLU A 532 -41.36 37.91 31.93
CA GLU A 532 -41.03 38.57 33.19
C GLU A 532 -41.71 39.97 33.28
N GLU A 533 -41.80 40.67 32.14
CA GLU A 533 -42.55 41.92 32.06
C GLU A 533 -44.04 41.68 32.32
N ILE A 534 -44.63 40.64 31.74
CA ILE A 534 -46.02 40.20 31.99
C ILE A 534 -46.20 39.87 33.46
N LYS A 535 -45.29 39.12 34.08
CA LYS A 535 -45.33 38.77 35.50
C LYS A 535 -45.29 40.02 36.37
N ASN A 536 -44.47 41.01 36.00
CA ASN A 536 -44.45 42.30 36.70
C ASN A 536 -45.77 43.05 36.55
N ILE A 537 -46.39 43.02 35.35
CA ILE A 537 -47.70 43.60 35.11
C ILE A 537 -48.76 42.89 35.93
N ILE A 538 -48.71 41.56 36.04
CA ILE A 538 -49.63 40.75 36.87
C ILE A 538 -49.49 41.12 38.34
N VAL A 539 -48.27 41.36 38.82
CA VAL A 539 -48.04 41.83 40.19
C VAL A 539 -48.68 43.20 40.40
N ILE A 540 -48.47 44.13 39.44
CA ILE A 540 -49.10 45.44 39.49
C ILE A 540 -50.63 45.36 39.43
N ILE A 541 -51.17 44.49 38.59
CA ILE A 541 -52.63 44.25 38.51
C ILE A 541 -53.16 43.69 39.84
N ARG A 542 -52.42 42.80 40.46
CA ARG A 542 -52.79 42.25 41.77
C ARG A 542 -52.78 43.33 42.86
N ASP A 543 -51.73 44.17 42.85
CA ASP A 543 -51.64 45.27 43.81
C ASP A 543 -52.73 46.33 43.60
N ILE A 544 -53.25 46.47 42.35
CA ILE A 544 -54.40 47.32 42.03
C ILE A 544 -55.72 46.63 42.43
N ALA A 545 -55.79 45.32 42.36
CA ALA A 545 -57.00 44.56 42.75
C ALA A 545 -57.15 44.42 44.26
N ASP A 546 -56.06 44.54 45.02
CA ASP A 546 -56.04 44.53 46.49
C ASP A 546 -56.26 45.91 47.10
N GLN A 547 -56.37 47.02 46.26
CA GLN A 547 -56.86 48.34 46.63
C GLN A 547 -58.37 48.48 46.31
#